data_d6c65b5a5e2eaab00a57d419913a3b6a
#
_entry.id   d6c65b5a5e2eaab00a57d419913a3b6a
#
_cell.length_a   1.000
_cell.length_b   1.000
_cell.length_c   1.000
_cell.angle_alpha   90.00
_cell.angle_beta   90.00
_cell.angle_gamma   90.00
#
_symmetry.space_group_name_H-M   'P 1'
#
loop_
_entity.id
_entity.type
_entity.pdbx_description
1 polymer ?
#
loop_
_entity_poly.entity_id
_entity_poly.type
_entity_poly.pdbx_seq_one_letter_code
_entity_poly.pdbx_strand_id
1 'polypeptide(L)'
;MKILALADEESKFLWDYFEKSKLEGVDLILSCGDLKPEYLSFLATFTAAPVLSVHGNHDDNYAKVPPNNCICIDGKIYNHKGVRILGLGGSIRYKEEGSHQYTQGQMQRRIWKLWPRLQVNHGFDILLAHAPAYGINDGRDIAHTGFTSFLPLMDKYQPKYFVHGHVHMTYGSIPRLSEYGSTQIINAYERYLFEY
;
A
#
# COMPACT_ATOMS: atom_id res chain seq x y z
N MET A 1 1.15 -8.97 15.87
CA MET A 1 1.52 -9.45 14.51
C MET A 1 2.51 -8.46 13.92
N LYS A 2 3.69 -8.94 13.53
CA LYS A 2 4.79 -8.11 13.03
C LYS A 2 4.65 -7.94 11.51
N ILE A 3 4.48 -6.71 11.05
CA ILE A 3 4.20 -6.38 9.64
C ILE A 3 5.34 -5.54 9.07
N LEU A 4 5.85 -5.95 7.92
CA LEU A 4 6.84 -5.21 7.14
C LEU A 4 6.12 -4.52 5.97
N ALA A 5 6.10 -3.19 5.95
CA ALA A 5 5.59 -2.38 4.84
C ALA A 5 6.73 -1.91 3.93
N LEU A 6 6.49 -1.89 2.61
CA LEU A 6 7.47 -1.57 1.57
C LEU A 6 6.81 -0.68 0.51
N ALA A 7 7.52 0.31 -0.02
CA ALA A 7 7.05 1.16 -1.13
C ALA A 7 8.21 1.85 -1.86
N ASP A 8 8.04 2.06 -3.16
CA ASP A 8 8.71 3.03 -4.05
C ASP A 8 10.19 2.78 -4.29
N GLU A 9 10.96 2.35 -3.29
CA GLU A 9 12.39 2.09 -3.41
C GLU A 9 12.77 0.76 -2.76
N GLU A 10 13.56 -0.05 -3.47
CA GLU A 10 14.08 -1.31 -2.94
C GLU A 10 15.06 -1.03 -1.81
N SER A 11 14.73 -1.48 -0.61
CA SER A 11 15.58 -1.28 0.55
C SER A 11 16.92 -2.00 0.39
N LYS A 12 18.02 -1.24 0.36
CA LYS A 12 19.38 -1.81 0.35
C LYS A 12 19.62 -2.76 1.52
N PHE A 13 18.99 -2.47 2.67
CA PHE A 13 19.06 -3.33 3.84
C PHE A 13 18.46 -4.73 3.59
N LEU A 14 17.42 -4.82 2.75
CA LEU A 14 16.71 -6.05 2.42
C LEU A 14 17.11 -6.63 1.05
N TRP A 15 17.91 -5.92 0.25
CA TRP A 15 18.32 -6.33 -1.08
C TRP A 15 19.83 -6.54 -1.16
N ASP A 16 20.62 -5.47 -1.09
CA ASP A 16 22.08 -5.52 -1.26
C ASP A 16 22.78 -6.16 -0.05
N TYR A 17 22.29 -5.87 1.13
CA TYR A 17 22.83 -6.35 2.40
C TYR A 17 21.92 -7.40 3.05
N PHE A 18 21.29 -8.23 2.22
CA PHE A 18 20.29 -9.18 2.71
C PHE A 18 20.91 -10.22 3.66
N GLU A 19 20.21 -10.43 4.77
CA GLU A 19 20.39 -11.54 5.69
C GLU A 19 19.01 -12.09 6.05
N LYS A 20 18.83 -13.40 6.03
CA LYS A 20 17.54 -14.04 6.31
C LYS A 20 16.97 -13.66 7.68
N SER A 21 17.84 -13.42 8.67
CA SER A 21 17.48 -12.95 10.01
C SER A 21 16.69 -11.64 10.02
N LYS A 22 16.83 -10.80 8.99
CA LYS A 22 16.10 -9.53 8.87
C LYS A 22 14.61 -9.71 8.61
N LEU A 23 14.21 -10.88 8.14
CA LEU A 23 12.79 -11.25 7.98
C LEU A 23 12.29 -12.16 9.12
N GLU A 24 13.10 -12.43 10.14
CA GLU A 24 12.71 -13.29 11.24
C GLU A 24 11.59 -12.66 12.08
N GLY A 25 10.56 -13.46 12.33
CA GLY A 25 9.38 -13.06 13.07
C GLY A 25 8.45 -12.11 12.31
N VAL A 26 8.70 -11.81 11.02
CA VAL A 26 7.73 -11.11 10.18
C VAL A 26 6.56 -12.05 9.86
N ASP A 27 5.35 -11.63 10.20
CA ASP A 27 4.11 -12.38 9.97
C ASP A 27 3.43 -12.03 8.65
N LEU A 28 3.70 -10.83 8.11
CA LEU A 28 3.04 -10.29 6.92
C LEU A 28 3.94 -9.24 6.26
N ILE A 29 4.02 -9.26 4.93
CA ILE A 29 4.64 -8.20 4.13
C ILE A 29 3.56 -7.49 3.32
N LEU A 30 3.53 -6.15 3.39
CA LEU A 30 2.63 -5.28 2.65
C LEU A 30 3.45 -4.43 1.67
N SER A 31 3.21 -4.59 0.37
CA SER A 31 3.80 -3.75 -0.68
C SER A 31 2.78 -2.73 -1.16
N CYS A 32 3.11 -1.45 -1.00
CA CYS A 32 2.30 -0.34 -1.50
C CYS A 32 2.51 -0.05 -3.00
N GLY A 33 3.33 -0.83 -3.71
CA GLY A 33 3.61 -0.67 -5.14
C GLY A 33 4.89 0.12 -5.44
N ASP A 34 5.14 0.29 -6.74
CA ASP A 34 6.33 0.93 -7.33
C ASP A 34 7.65 0.24 -6.90
N LEU A 35 7.63 -1.09 -6.86
CA LEU A 35 8.79 -1.93 -6.54
C LEU A 35 9.02 -2.94 -7.67
N LYS A 36 10.28 -3.28 -7.94
CA LYS A 36 10.59 -4.29 -8.95
C LYS A 36 9.99 -5.66 -8.59
N PRO A 37 9.39 -6.38 -9.56
CA PRO A 37 8.82 -7.70 -9.30
C PRO A 37 9.87 -8.70 -8.80
N GLU A 38 11.13 -8.56 -9.23
CA GLU A 38 12.25 -9.40 -8.78
C GLU A 38 12.53 -9.21 -7.28
N TYR A 39 12.44 -7.96 -6.79
CA TYR A 39 12.65 -7.66 -5.38
C TYR A 39 11.58 -8.30 -4.48
N LEU A 40 10.31 -8.16 -4.86
CA LEU A 40 9.22 -8.80 -4.11
C LEU A 40 9.29 -10.32 -4.17
N SER A 41 9.61 -10.89 -5.35
CA SER A 41 9.81 -12.33 -5.54
C SER A 41 10.96 -12.88 -4.69
N PHE A 42 12.03 -12.10 -4.59
CA PHE A 42 13.17 -12.42 -3.74
C PHE A 42 12.77 -12.49 -2.27
N LEU A 43 12.11 -11.46 -1.74
CA LEU A 43 11.67 -11.46 -0.34
C LEU A 43 10.71 -12.62 -0.06
N ALA A 44 9.76 -12.87 -0.98
CA ALA A 44 8.80 -13.96 -0.86
C ALA A 44 9.46 -15.36 -0.85
N THR A 45 10.68 -15.49 -1.38
CA THR A 45 11.44 -16.75 -1.37
C THR A 45 12.03 -17.04 0.02
N PHE A 46 12.36 -16.02 0.80
CA PHE A 46 13.06 -16.16 2.08
C PHE A 46 12.17 -16.07 3.32
N THR A 47 10.87 -15.90 3.14
CA THR A 47 9.90 -15.84 4.25
C THR A 47 8.74 -16.80 4.03
N ALA A 48 8.16 -17.27 5.12
CA ALA A 48 6.87 -17.97 5.11
C ALA A 48 5.68 -16.98 5.24
N ALA A 49 5.95 -15.71 5.53
CA ALA A 49 4.94 -14.68 5.61
C ALA A 49 4.35 -14.40 4.21
N PRO A 50 3.03 -14.26 4.04
CA PRO A 50 2.46 -13.85 2.78
C PRO A 50 2.91 -12.44 2.42
N VAL A 51 3.15 -12.22 1.12
CA VAL A 51 3.43 -10.90 0.55
C VAL A 51 2.17 -10.43 -0.16
N LEU A 52 1.52 -9.40 0.38
CA LEU A 52 0.35 -8.77 -0.21
C LEU A 52 0.78 -7.49 -0.93
N SER A 53 0.29 -7.27 -2.14
CA SER A 53 0.65 -6.09 -2.92
C SER A 53 -0.56 -5.37 -3.50
N VAL A 54 -0.41 -4.07 -3.69
CA VAL A 54 -1.22 -3.25 -4.59
C VAL A 54 -0.31 -2.67 -5.67
N HIS A 55 -0.88 -2.22 -6.79
CA HIS A 55 -0.09 -1.59 -7.84
C HIS A 55 0.22 -0.13 -7.48
N GLY A 56 1.45 0.28 -7.74
CA GLY A 56 1.80 1.68 -7.88
C GLY A 56 1.58 2.16 -9.32
N ASN A 57 1.89 3.42 -9.61
CA ASN A 57 1.69 4.00 -10.94
C ASN A 57 2.86 3.72 -11.91
N HIS A 58 3.91 3.05 -11.46
CA HIS A 58 5.04 2.59 -12.26
C HIS A 58 5.11 1.06 -12.39
N ASP A 59 4.10 0.32 -11.93
CA ASP A 59 4.05 -1.14 -11.97
C ASP A 59 3.50 -1.70 -13.31
N ASP A 60 3.72 -1.02 -14.43
CA ASP A 60 3.26 -1.42 -15.77
C ASP A 60 3.76 -2.81 -16.18
N ASN A 61 4.95 -3.17 -15.72
CA ASN A 61 5.56 -4.46 -16.02
C ASN A 61 4.88 -5.64 -15.32
N TYR A 62 4.12 -5.44 -14.25
CA TYR A 62 3.49 -6.53 -13.50
C TYR A 62 2.46 -7.31 -14.34
N ALA A 63 1.91 -6.69 -15.40
CA ALA A 63 1.04 -7.39 -16.34
C ALA A 63 1.80 -8.46 -17.17
N LYS A 64 3.12 -8.27 -17.39
CA LYS A 64 3.98 -9.18 -18.16
C LYS A 64 4.82 -10.08 -17.26
N VAL A 65 5.35 -9.52 -16.20
CA VAL A 65 6.24 -10.19 -15.23
C VAL A 65 5.72 -9.88 -13.82
N PRO A 66 4.68 -10.58 -13.35
CA PRO A 66 4.19 -10.38 -11.99
C PRO A 66 5.20 -10.89 -10.96
N PRO A 67 5.26 -10.28 -9.77
CA PRO A 67 6.10 -10.80 -8.70
C PRO A 67 5.63 -12.20 -8.27
N ASN A 68 6.57 -13.16 -8.23
CA ASN A 68 6.29 -14.55 -7.86
C ASN A 68 5.98 -14.67 -6.36
N ASN A 69 5.06 -15.57 -6.02
CA ASN A 69 4.64 -15.83 -4.63
C ASN A 69 4.08 -14.60 -3.89
N CYS A 70 3.63 -13.58 -4.64
CA CYS A 70 2.97 -12.40 -4.11
C CYS A 70 1.48 -12.43 -4.47
N ILE A 71 0.65 -11.91 -3.57
CA ILE A 71 -0.80 -11.89 -3.73
C ILE A 71 -1.23 -10.46 -4.00
N CYS A 72 -1.65 -10.16 -5.23
CA CYS A 72 -2.22 -8.85 -5.56
C CYS A 72 -3.64 -8.75 -4.96
N ILE A 73 -3.80 -7.82 -4.02
CA ILE A 73 -5.07 -7.52 -3.36
C ILE A 73 -5.70 -6.21 -3.85
N ASP A 74 -5.20 -5.64 -4.94
CA ASP A 74 -5.77 -4.40 -5.49
C ASP A 74 -7.26 -4.59 -5.86
N GLY A 75 -8.13 -3.73 -5.30
CA GLY A 75 -9.59 -3.85 -5.41
C GLY A 75 -10.18 -5.07 -4.68
N LYS A 76 -9.53 -5.58 -3.64
CA LYS A 76 -9.98 -6.73 -2.85
C LYS A 76 -9.81 -6.49 -1.35
N ILE A 77 -10.51 -7.31 -0.55
CA ILE A 77 -10.28 -7.46 0.89
C ILE A 77 -9.65 -8.82 1.10
N TYR A 78 -8.53 -8.85 1.79
CA TYR A 78 -7.82 -10.06 2.18
C TYR A 78 -7.85 -10.22 3.69
N ASN A 79 -8.12 -11.43 4.17
CA ASN A 79 -8.10 -11.73 5.61
C ASN A 79 -6.85 -12.55 5.94
N HIS A 80 -6.00 -12.01 6.80
CA HIS A 80 -4.83 -12.71 7.31
C HIS A 80 -4.91 -12.83 8.83
N LYS A 81 -5.07 -14.05 9.34
CA LYS A 81 -5.18 -14.33 10.79
C LYS A 81 -6.22 -13.44 11.52
N GLY A 82 -7.34 -13.17 10.88
CA GLY A 82 -8.40 -12.32 11.42
C GLY A 82 -8.27 -10.81 11.11
N VAL A 83 -7.13 -10.35 10.60
CA VAL A 83 -6.94 -8.96 10.17
C VAL A 83 -7.37 -8.79 8.72
N ARG A 84 -8.30 -7.87 8.47
CA ARG A 84 -8.88 -7.59 7.15
C ARG A 84 -8.11 -6.44 6.49
N ILE A 85 -7.51 -6.70 5.35
CA ILE A 85 -6.70 -5.74 4.61
C ILE A 85 -7.43 -5.37 3.33
N LEU A 86 -7.80 -4.10 3.15
CA LEU A 86 -8.36 -3.56 1.92
C LEU A 86 -7.24 -3.00 1.04
N GLY A 87 -7.10 -3.50 -0.19
CA GLY A 87 -6.13 -3.00 -1.16
C GLY A 87 -6.73 -2.00 -2.15
N LEU A 88 -6.10 -0.84 -2.32
CA LEU A 88 -6.46 0.21 -3.30
C LEU A 88 -5.20 0.83 -3.91
N GLY A 89 -4.71 0.22 -4.99
CA GLY A 89 -3.51 0.69 -5.68
C GLY A 89 -3.74 1.86 -6.64
N GLY A 90 -2.62 2.40 -7.12
CA GLY A 90 -2.54 3.47 -8.09
C GLY A 90 -2.53 4.88 -7.49
N SER A 91 -2.23 5.86 -8.34
CA SER A 91 -2.14 7.28 -7.99
C SER A 91 -3.16 8.15 -8.73
N ILE A 92 -3.19 9.43 -8.40
CA ILE A 92 -3.92 10.44 -9.20
C ILE A 92 -3.36 10.45 -10.61
N ARG A 93 -4.27 10.62 -11.58
CA ARG A 93 -3.90 10.73 -12.98
C ARG A 93 -3.23 12.08 -13.26
N TYR A 94 -1.98 12.03 -13.68
CA TYR A 94 -1.19 13.17 -14.10
C TYR A 94 -0.65 13.02 -15.54
N LYS A 95 -0.86 11.83 -16.16
CA LYS A 95 -0.56 11.55 -17.58
C LYS A 95 -1.83 11.07 -18.28
N GLU A 96 -1.95 11.35 -19.58
CA GLU A 96 -3.09 10.88 -20.39
C GLU A 96 -3.10 9.34 -20.49
N GLU A 97 -1.93 8.74 -20.73
CA GLU A 97 -1.73 7.29 -20.85
C GLU A 97 -0.86 6.78 -19.68
N GLY A 98 -1.41 6.75 -18.47
CA GLY A 98 -0.74 6.19 -17.30
C GLY A 98 -1.46 4.95 -16.80
N SER A 99 -0.75 3.82 -16.70
CA SER A 99 -1.28 2.64 -16.02
C SER A 99 -1.48 2.93 -14.54
N HIS A 100 -2.48 2.31 -13.95
CA HIS A 100 -2.80 2.47 -12.53
C HIS A 100 -2.93 3.93 -12.06
N GLN A 101 -3.32 4.84 -12.98
CA GLN A 101 -3.59 6.23 -12.66
C GLN A 101 -5.08 6.51 -12.78
N TYR A 102 -5.68 7.10 -11.75
CA TYR A 102 -7.12 7.27 -11.64
C TYR A 102 -7.49 8.73 -11.34
N THR A 103 -8.59 9.20 -11.91
CA THR A 103 -9.21 10.44 -11.44
C THR A 103 -9.87 10.20 -10.06
N GLN A 104 -10.18 11.26 -9.33
CA GLN A 104 -10.92 11.18 -8.06
C GLN A 104 -12.23 10.37 -8.25
N GLY A 105 -12.98 10.65 -9.33
CA GLY A 105 -14.23 9.94 -9.63
C GLY A 105 -14.04 8.46 -9.99
N GLN A 106 -12.92 8.10 -10.62
CA GLN A 106 -12.61 6.70 -10.92
C GLN A 106 -12.26 5.92 -9.65
N MET A 107 -11.46 6.51 -8.75
CA MET A 107 -11.15 5.89 -7.46
C MET A 107 -12.43 5.74 -6.61
N GLN A 108 -13.27 6.76 -6.56
CA GLN A 108 -14.57 6.68 -5.89
C GLN A 108 -15.44 5.54 -6.43
N ARG A 109 -15.49 5.35 -7.77
CA ARG A 109 -16.23 4.22 -8.38
C ARG A 109 -15.63 2.87 -8.02
N ARG A 110 -14.29 2.76 -7.92
CA ARG A 110 -13.62 1.53 -7.46
C ARG A 110 -14.05 1.18 -6.04
N ILE A 111 -14.09 2.16 -5.13
CA ILE A 111 -14.55 2.00 -3.75
C ILE A 111 -16.03 1.59 -3.71
N TRP A 112 -16.90 2.20 -4.51
CA TRP A 112 -18.31 1.82 -4.57
C TRP A 112 -18.53 0.38 -5.02
N LYS A 113 -17.74 -0.11 -5.97
CA LYS A 113 -17.78 -1.52 -6.40
C LYS A 113 -17.41 -2.50 -5.29
N LEU A 114 -16.65 -2.05 -4.29
CA LEU A 114 -16.26 -2.85 -3.12
C LEU A 114 -17.32 -2.84 -2.01
N TRP A 115 -18.34 -1.96 -2.11
CA TRP A 115 -19.33 -1.80 -1.07
C TRP A 115 -19.99 -3.11 -0.61
N PRO A 116 -20.44 -4.05 -1.48
CA PRO A 116 -21.01 -5.32 -1.03
C PRO A 116 -20.01 -6.15 -0.20
N ARG A 117 -18.74 -6.18 -0.61
CA ARG A 117 -17.67 -6.90 0.11
C ARG A 117 -17.37 -6.24 1.46
N LEU A 118 -17.39 -4.91 1.51
CA LEU A 118 -17.21 -4.15 2.74
C LEU A 118 -18.34 -4.42 3.75
N GLN A 119 -19.58 -4.60 3.27
CA GLN A 119 -20.70 -4.96 4.15
C GLN A 119 -20.55 -6.39 4.70
N VAL A 120 -20.26 -7.36 3.84
CA VAL A 120 -20.06 -8.79 4.23
C VAL A 120 -18.90 -8.94 5.21
N ASN A 121 -17.82 -8.20 5.02
CA ASN A 121 -16.64 -8.26 5.90
C ASN A 121 -16.74 -7.32 7.12
N HIS A 122 -17.83 -6.58 7.30
CA HIS A 122 -17.96 -5.57 8.34
C HIS A 122 -16.80 -4.55 8.36
N GLY A 123 -16.37 -4.11 7.17
CA GLY A 123 -15.26 -3.17 6.99
C GLY A 123 -13.89 -3.84 6.82
N PHE A 124 -12.86 -3.16 7.27
CA PHE A 124 -11.46 -3.58 7.20
C PHE A 124 -10.66 -2.94 8.34
N ASP A 125 -9.50 -3.52 8.64
CA ASP A 125 -8.64 -3.12 9.76
C ASP A 125 -7.40 -2.37 9.28
N ILE A 126 -6.95 -2.65 8.05
CA ILE A 126 -5.83 -1.98 7.39
C ILE A 126 -6.27 -1.54 5.99
N LEU A 127 -6.05 -0.26 5.66
CA LEU A 127 -6.07 0.22 4.29
C LEU A 127 -4.65 0.15 3.73
N LEU A 128 -4.43 -0.69 2.73
CA LEU A 128 -3.20 -0.74 1.95
C LEU A 128 -3.43 0.00 0.64
N ALA A 129 -2.75 1.12 0.43
CA ALA A 129 -2.85 1.86 -0.81
C ALA A 129 -1.47 2.25 -1.35
N HIS A 130 -1.42 2.69 -2.62
CA HIS A 130 -0.20 3.29 -3.14
C HIS A 130 -0.17 4.79 -2.82
N ALA A 131 -1.16 5.55 -3.29
CA ALA A 131 -1.24 6.99 -3.01
C ALA A 131 -1.75 7.30 -1.60
N PRO A 132 -1.38 8.46 -1.02
CA PRO A 132 -1.91 8.96 0.24
C PRO A 132 -3.39 9.40 0.14
N ALA A 133 -3.98 9.77 1.28
CA ALA A 133 -5.24 10.50 1.33
C ALA A 133 -5.01 12.00 1.09
N TYR A 134 -5.98 12.66 0.47
CA TYR A 134 -5.92 14.09 0.20
C TYR A 134 -5.73 14.91 1.49
N GLY A 135 -4.75 15.80 1.48
CA GLY A 135 -4.42 16.68 2.60
C GLY A 135 -3.66 16.00 3.75
N ILE A 136 -3.31 14.71 3.61
CA ILE A 136 -2.60 13.96 4.65
C ILE A 136 -1.38 13.27 4.03
N ASN A 137 -0.19 13.77 4.35
CA ASN A 137 1.08 13.29 3.81
C ASN A 137 1.16 13.31 2.27
N ASP A 138 0.27 14.03 1.60
CA ASP A 138 0.27 14.19 0.16
C ASP A 138 1.17 15.35 -0.29
N GLY A 139 1.51 15.38 -1.59
CA GLY A 139 2.29 16.45 -2.19
C GLY A 139 1.43 17.63 -2.65
N ARG A 140 2.09 18.75 -2.94
CA ARG A 140 1.43 19.96 -3.44
C ARG A 140 1.23 19.95 -4.96
N ASP A 141 1.91 19.10 -5.67
CA ASP A 141 1.78 18.93 -7.12
C ASP A 141 0.71 17.91 -7.47
N ILE A 142 0.27 17.92 -8.74
CA ILE A 142 -0.82 17.05 -9.21
C ILE A 142 -0.45 15.57 -9.05
N ALA A 143 0.79 15.19 -9.34
CA ALA A 143 1.19 13.79 -9.32
C ALA A 143 1.11 13.16 -7.91
N HIS A 144 1.46 13.94 -6.89
CA HIS A 144 1.50 13.48 -5.50
C HIS A 144 0.27 13.88 -4.68
N THR A 145 -0.75 14.48 -5.32
CA THR A 145 -2.04 14.76 -4.66
C THR A 145 -2.72 13.45 -4.27
N GLY A 146 -3.24 13.39 -3.04
CA GLY A 146 -3.93 12.21 -2.50
C GLY A 146 -5.38 12.05 -2.98
N PHE A 147 -5.98 10.90 -2.67
CA PHE A 147 -7.38 10.63 -2.98
C PHE A 147 -8.32 11.17 -1.91
N THR A 148 -9.25 12.05 -2.30
CA THR A 148 -10.30 12.57 -1.41
C THR A 148 -11.24 11.48 -0.91
N SER A 149 -11.45 10.43 -1.70
CA SER A 149 -12.33 9.30 -1.37
C SER A 149 -11.83 8.41 -0.24
N PHE A 150 -10.55 8.52 0.14
CA PHE A 150 -10.01 7.76 1.28
C PHE A 150 -10.45 8.35 2.63
N LEU A 151 -10.71 9.65 2.70
CA LEU A 151 -11.17 10.30 3.93
C LEU A 151 -12.51 9.71 4.42
N PRO A 152 -13.62 9.75 3.64
CA PRO A 152 -14.88 9.16 4.09
C PRO A 152 -14.82 7.64 4.28
N LEU A 153 -13.86 6.96 3.63
CA LEU A 153 -13.64 5.54 3.84
C LEU A 153 -13.05 5.28 5.23
N MET A 154 -12.06 6.09 5.65
CA MET A 154 -11.49 6.05 7.00
C MET A 154 -12.50 6.51 8.06
N ASP A 155 -13.24 7.57 7.80
CA ASP A 155 -14.29 8.06 8.73
C ASP A 155 -15.32 6.98 9.04
N LYS A 156 -15.75 6.25 8.02
CA LYS A 156 -16.80 5.23 8.15
C LYS A 156 -16.33 3.95 8.83
N TYR A 157 -15.15 3.45 8.44
CA TYR A 157 -14.69 2.11 8.87
C TYR A 157 -13.63 2.16 9.95
N GLN A 158 -13.02 3.32 10.20
CA GLN A 158 -12.03 3.57 11.25
C GLN A 158 -10.95 2.49 11.32
N PRO A 159 -10.24 2.20 10.19
CA PRO A 159 -9.19 1.21 10.22
C PRO A 159 -8.11 1.59 11.21
N LYS A 160 -7.47 0.60 11.82
CA LYS A 160 -6.36 0.86 12.75
C LYS A 160 -5.18 1.49 12.03
N TYR A 161 -4.90 1.03 10.79
CA TYR A 161 -3.79 1.54 9.99
C TYR A 161 -4.22 1.92 8.57
N PHE A 162 -3.65 3.00 8.08
CA PHE A 162 -3.56 3.31 6.66
C PHE A 162 -2.08 3.31 6.24
N VAL A 163 -1.70 2.36 5.39
CA VAL A 163 -0.33 2.19 4.90
C VAL A 163 -0.27 2.59 3.44
N HIS A 164 0.60 3.54 3.10
CA HIS A 164 0.76 4.06 1.74
C HIS A 164 2.22 4.31 1.38
N GLY A 165 2.51 4.53 0.11
CA GLY A 165 3.77 4.95 -0.47
C GLY A 165 3.63 6.24 -1.27
N HIS A 166 4.18 6.23 -2.49
CA HIS A 166 4.09 7.24 -3.55
C HIS A 166 4.77 8.57 -3.24
N VAL A 167 4.68 9.08 -2.03
CA VAL A 167 5.32 10.34 -1.65
C VAL A 167 6.63 10.02 -0.95
N HIS A 168 7.73 10.24 -1.67
CA HIS A 168 9.06 9.92 -1.15
C HIS A 168 9.43 10.85 0.00
N MET A 169 9.98 10.30 1.07
CA MET A 169 10.42 11.07 2.23
C MET A 169 11.58 12.01 1.91
N THR A 170 12.22 11.83 0.76
CA THR A 170 13.27 12.71 0.24
C THR A 170 12.73 14.02 -0.37
N TYR A 171 11.43 14.12 -0.62
CA TYR A 171 10.80 15.32 -1.22
C TYR A 171 10.54 16.45 -0.22
N GLY A 172 11.00 16.36 1.01
CA GLY A 172 10.85 17.39 2.03
C GLY A 172 10.58 16.82 3.41
N SER A 173 10.00 17.61 4.30
CA SER A 173 9.67 17.20 5.68
C SER A 173 8.33 16.47 5.73
N ILE A 174 8.19 15.34 5.03
CA ILE A 174 7.00 14.51 5.09
C ILE A 174 7.16 13.52 6.24
N PRO A 175 6.25 13.50 7.21
CA PRO A 175 6.36 12.58 8.34
C PRO A 175 6.11 11.14 7.88
N ARG A 176 6.88 10.20 8.43
CA ARG A 176 6.62 8.76 8.23
C ARG A 176 5.34 8.32 8.91
N LEU A 177 5.05 8.88 10.08
CA LEU A 177 3.88 8.56 10.88
C LEU A 177 3.03 9.81 11.07
N SER A 178 1.75 9.67 10.90
CA SER A 178 0.74 10.68 11.20
C SER A 178 -0.57 10.01 11.63
N GLU A 179 -1.57 10.80 11.96
CA GLU A 179 -2.86 10.31 12.45
C GLU A 179 -4.01 11.02 11.76
N TYR A 180 -5.10 10.30 11.54
CA TYR A 180 -6.37 10.84 11.10
C TYR A 180 -7.51 10.17 11.88
N GLY A 181 -8.15 10.92 12.77
CA GLY A 181 -9.11 10.34 13.71
C GLY A 181 -8.44 9.28 14.58
N SER A 182 -8.95 8.04 14.54
CA SER A 182 -8.36 6.89 15.23
C SER A 182 -7.37 6.08 14.38
N THR A 183 -7.18 6.46 13.11
CA THR A 183 -6.34 5.74 12.16
C THR A 183 -4.90 6.23 12.23
N GLN A 184 -3.95 5.33 12.47
CA GLN A 184 -2.54 5.61 12.29
C GLN A 184 -2.15 5.50 10.82
N ILE A 185 -1.48 6.52 10.30
CA ILE A 185 -1.06 6.59 8.89
C ILE A 185 0.45 6.36 8.82
N ILE A 186 0.84 5.44 7.93
CA ILE A 186 2.22 5.01 7.75
C ILE A 186 2.62 5.25 6.29
N ASN A 187 3.62 6.12 6.07
CA ASN A 187 4.32 6.18 4.80
C ASN A 187 5.38 5.07 4.78
N ALA A 188 5.19 4.08 3.92
CA ALA A 188 6.01 2.89 3.82
C ALA A 188 7.29 3.07 2.98
N TYR A 189 7.60 4.29 2.52
CA TYR A 189 8.75 4.58 1.66
C TYR A 189 10.00 3.80 2.08
N GLU A 190 10.63 3.10 1.12
CA GLU A 190 11.68 2.11 1.30
C GLU A 190 11.19 0.91 2.14
N ARG A 191 11.09 1.05 3.45
CA ARG A 191 10.60 0.04 4.39
C ARG A 191 10.17 0.62 5.73
N TYR A 192 9.19 0.00 6.35
CA TYR A 192 8.81 0.27 7.72
C TYR A 192 8.28 -0.98 8.41
N LEU A 193 8.73 -1.24 9.63
CA LEU A 193 8.33 -2.39 10.43
C LEU A 193 7.46 -1.92 11.60
N PHE A 194 6.28 -2.51 11.76
CA PHE A 194 5.35 -2.17 12.83
C PHE A 194 4.59 -3.37 13.36
N GLU A 195 3.92 -3.20 14.47
CA GLU A 195 3.12 -4.24 15.11
C GLU A 195 1.62 -3.90 15.04
N TYR A 196 0.85 -4.95 14.68
CA TYR A 196 -0.62 -4.90 14.67
C TYR A 196 -1.18 -5.46 15.97
#